data_1fe246329c088fe7affbb4e1b2e21c91
#
_entry.id   1fe246329c088fe7affbb4e1b2e21c91
#
_cell.length_a   1.000
_cell.length_b   1.000
_cell.length_c   1.000
_cell.angle_alpha   90.00
_cell.angle_beta   90.00
_cell.angle_gamma   90.00
#
_symmetry.space_group_name_H-M   'P 1'
#
loop_
_entity.id
_entity.type
_entity.pdbx_description
1 polymer ?
#
loop_
_entity_poly.entity_id
_entity_poly.type
_entity_poly.pdbx_seq_one_letter_code
_entity_poly.pdbx_strand_id
1 'polypeptide(L)'
;MKITVVCGNGLGSSLMMEMMIKKILDAENVQYDIDHVDLSSVHGTRSDIFIGTKDITSQFSTDSGVVVSLDNAVNQEAMKEKILAAIDQLNS
;
A
#
# COMPACT_ATOMS: atom_id res chain seq x y z
N MET A 1 6.35 -9.15 6.91
CA MET A 1 6.23 -8.21 5.78
C MET A 1 5.54 -6.95 6.28
N LYS A 2 6.08 -5.82 5.94
CA LYS A 2 5.52 -4.53 6.34
C LYS A 2 4.90 -3.81 5.16
N ILE A 3 3.68 -3.34 5.32
CA ILE A 3 2.94 -2.60 4.30
C ILE A 3 2.63 -1.21 4.84
N THR A 4 2.94 -0.19 4.06
CA THR A 4 2.67 1.19 4.44
C THR A 4 1.72 1.81 3.42
N VAL A 5 0.60 2.33 3.91
CA VAL A 5 -0.34 3.09 3.11
C VAL A 5 0.06 4.55 3.15
N VAL A 6 0.29 5.14 2.00
CA VAL A 6 0.69 6.54 1.90
C VAL A 6 -0.53 7.40 1.59
N CYS A 7 -0.77 8.39 2.43
CA CYS A 7 -1.93 9.28 2.32
C CYS A 7 -1.50 10.68 1.91
N GLY A 8 -2.33 11.35 1.12
CA GLY A 8 -2.14 12.78 0.86
C GLY A 8 -2.72 13.61 1.98
N ASN A 9 -3.90 14.15 1.75
CA ASN A 9 -4.54 15.10 2.66
C ASN A 9 -5.86 14.60 3.18
N GLY A 10 -6.02 13.38 3.54
CA GLY A 10 -7.29 12.91 4.04
C GLY A 10 -7.14 11.56 4.68
N LEU A 11 -7.53 11.47 5.91
CA LEU A 11 -7.46 10.21 6.65
C LEU A 11 -8.54 9.23 6.22
N GLY A 12 -9.64 9.71 5.64
CA GLY A 12 -10.76 8.87 5.29
C GLY A 12 -10.44 7.81 4.23
N SER A 13 -9.81 8.22 3.14
CA SER A 13 -9.52 7.28 2.05
C SER A 13 -8.41 6.30 2.43
N SER A 14 -7.44 6.72 3.23
CA SER A 14 -6.37 5.83 3.66
C SER A 14 -6.88 4.77 4.63
N LEU A 15 -7.84 5.10 5.49
CA LEU A 15 -8.45 4.13 6.38
C LEU A 15 -9.23 3.07 5.59
N MET A 16 -9.97 3.49 4.56
CA MET A 16 -10.65 2.54 3.69
C MET A 16 -9.68 1.60 3.00
N MET A 17 -8.61 2.15 2.45
CA MET A 17 -7.57 1.35 1.79
C MET A 17 -6.96 0.35 2.77
N GLU A 18 -6.64 0.80 3.98
CA GLU A 18 -6.07 -0.06 5.01
C GLU A 18 -7.01 -1.22 5.35
N MET A 19 -8.29 -0.93 5.52
CA MET A 19 -9.27 -1.97 5.81
C MET A 19 -9.41 -2.98 4.67
N MET A 20 -9.41 -2.50 3.43
CA MET A 20 -9.50 -3.37 2.26
C MET A 20 -8.27 -4.25 2.13
N ILE A 21 -7.09 -3.70 2.38
CA ILE A 21 -5.84 -4.46 2.34
C ILE A 21 -5.84 -5.56 3.40
N LYS A 22 -6.27 -5.24 4.61
CA LYS A 22 -6.37 -6.22 5.68
C LYS A 22 -7.29 -7.36 5.31
N LYS A 23 -8.45 -7.06 4.73
CA LYS A 23 -9.37 -8.09 4.27
C LYS A 23 -8.74 -9.01 3.23
N ILE A 24 -8.05 -8.43 2.27
CA ILE A 24 -7.42 -9.18 1.19
C ILE A 24 -6.36 -10.12 1.74
N LEU A 25 -5.49 -9.62 2.59
CA LEU A 25 -4.36 -10.39 3.11
C LEU A 25 -4.81 -11.43 4.13
N ASP A 26 -5.83 -11.13 4.93
CA ASP A 26 -6.40 -12.11 5.85
C ASP A 26 -7.01 -13.28 5.09
N ALA A 27 -7.67 -13.01 3.97
CA ALA A 27 -8.24 -14.07 3.14
C ALA A 27 -7.18 -14.95 2.50
N GLU A 28 -5.99 -14.40 2.26
CA GLU A 28 -4.87 -15.11 1.64
C GLU A 28 -3.93 -15.73 2.67
N ASN A 29 -4.23 -15.61 3.95
CA ASN A 29 -3.39 -16.12 5.05
C ASN A 29 -1.98 -15.56 5.04
N VAL A 30 -1.82 -14.31 4.64
CA VAL A 30 -0.51 -13.65 4.60
C VAL A 30 -0.27 -12.95 5.93
N GLN A 31 0.90 -13.15 6.52
CA GLN A 31 1.30 -12.41 7.71
C GLN A 31 1.88 -11.07 7.30
N TYR A 32 1.40 -10.02 7.94
CA TYR A 32 1.79 -8.65 7.59
C TYR A 32 1.68 -7.72 8.79
N ASP A 33 2.43 -6.62 8.72
CA ASP A 33 2.22 -5.45 9.56
C ASP A 33 1.77 -4.33 8.64
N ILE A 34 0.70 -3.64 8.98
CA ILE A 34 0.19 -2.54 8.18
C ILE A 34 0.19 -1.24 8.98
N ASP A 35 0.63 -0.17 8.33
CA ASP A 35 0.69 1.15 8.94
C ASP A 35 0.33 2.17 7.86
N HIS A 36 0.17 3.41 8.28
CA HIS A 36 -0.10 4.50 7.35
C HIS A 36 0.76 5.70 7.70
N VAL A 37 1.18 6.44 6.68
CA VAL A 37 1.96 7.66 6.82
C VAL A 37 1.45 8.69 5.83
N ASP A 38 1.69 9.97 6.12
CA ASP A 38 1.41 11.01 5.16
C ASP A 38 2.57 11.12 4.16
N LEU A 39 2.33 11.89 3.10
CA LEU A 39 3.32 12.04 2.04
C LEU A 39 4.61 12.69 2.54
N SER A 40 4.50 13.55 3.54
CA SER A 40 5.69 14.22 4.10
C SER A 40 6.57 13.29 4.92
N SER A 41 6.01 12.21 5.44
CA SER A 41 6.75 11.25 6.28
C SER A 41 7.27 10.04 5.52
N VAL A 42 6.88 9.87 4.26
CA VAL A 42 7.19 8.65 3.51
C VAL A 42 8.70 8.44 3.32
N HIS A 43 9.46 9.51 3.20
CA HIS A 43 10.91 9.42 2.97
C HIS A 43 11.67 8.85 4.16
N GLY A 44 11.14 9.00 5.37
CA GLY A 44 11.74 8.44 6.56
C GLY A 44 11.21 7.08 6.94
N THR A 45 10.33 6.51 6.14
CA THR A 45 9.65 5.26 6.44
C THR A 45 10.26 4.12 5.62
N ARG A 46 10.56 3.01 6.29
CA ARG A 46 11.00 1.80 5.62
C ARG A 46 9.86 0.78 5.62
N SER A 47 9.59 0.21 4.46
CA SER A 47 8.51 -0.75 4.30
C SER A 47 8.81 -1.68 3.13
N ASP A 48 8.21 -2.85 3.15
CA ASP A 48 8.34 -3.78 2.02
C ASP A 48 7.43 -3.37 0.87
N ILE A 49 6.26 -2.82 1.19
CA ILE A 49 5.31 -2.37 0.19
C ILE A 49 4.76 -1.00 0.58
N PHE A 50 4.79 -0.08 -0.36
CA PHE A 50 4.13 1.22 -0.23
C PHE A 50 2.92 1.23 -1.15
N ILE A 51 1.75 1.56 -0.63
CA ILE A 51 0.50 1.56 -1.38
C ILE A 51 -0.13 2.94 -1.31
N GLY A 52 -0.55 3.44 -2.46
CA GLY A 52 -1.25 4.72 -2.53
C GLY A 52 -1.97 4.86 -3.85
N THR A 53 -2.79 5.89 -3.96
CA THR A 53 -3.41 6.23 -5.22
C THR A 53 -2.36 6.80 -6.17
N LYS A 54 -2.65 6.79 -7.47
CA LYS A 54 -1.68 7.16 -8.49
C LYS A 54 -1.16 8.58 -8.32
N ASP A 55 -2.02 9.50 -7.92
CA ASP A 55 -1.64 10.89 -7.68
C ASP A 55 -0.69 11.03 -6.49
N ILE A 56 -0.80 10.15 -5.50
CA ILE A 56 0.08 10.15 -4.33
C ILE A 56 1.41 9.45 -4.68
N THR A 57 1.35 8.29 -5.31
CA THR A 57 2.56 7.52 -5.60
C THR A 57 3.47 8.19 -6.62
N SER A 58 2.93 9.08 -7.44
CA SER A 58 3.73 9.86 -8.38
C SER A 58 4.55 10.96 -7.71
N GLN A 59 4.25 11.28 -6.45
CA GLN A 59 4.92 12.35 -5.72
C GLN A 59 6.07 11.91 -4.84
N PHE A 60 6.32 10.60 -4.75
CA PHE A 60 7.46 10.10 -3.99
C PHE A 60 8.10 8.93 -4.71
N SER A 61 9.33 8.65 -4.32
CA SER A 61 10.03 7.45 -4.75
C SER A 61 10.73 6.82 -3.56
N THR A 62 11.00 5.53 -3.64
CA THR A 62 11.67 4.82 -2.56
C THR A 62 12.75 3.90 -3.14
N ASP A 63 13.85 3.79 -2.41
CA ASP A 63 14.92 2.89 -2.77
C ASP A 63 14.72 1.49 -2.18
N SER A 64 13.78 1.34 -1.26
CA SER A 64 13.49 0.07 -0.61
C SER A 64 12.02 -0.26 -0.76
N GLY A 65 11.72 -1.51 -1.09
CA GLY A 65 10.35 -1.97 -1.21
C GLY A 65 9.74 -1.73 -2.58
N VAL A 66 8.49 -2.12 -2.69
CA VAL A 66 7.71 -2.05 -3.93
C VAL A 66 6.64 -0.99 -3.77
N VAL A 67 6.45 -0.15 -4.77
CA VAL A 67 5.39 0.85 -4.77
C VAL A 67 4.21 0.32 -5.56
N VAL A 68 3.05 0.25 -4.91
CA VAL A 68 1.79 -0.15 -5.54
C VAL A 68 0.95 1.08 -5.76
N SER A 69 0.64 1.37 -7.01
CA SER A 69 -0.14 2.52 -7.40
C SER A 69 -1.54 2.08 -7.80
N LEU A 70 -2.55 2.68 -7.19
CA LEU A 70 -3.95 2.33 -7.42
C LEU A 70 -4.65 3.46 -8.17
N ASP A 71 -5.37 3.12 -9.22
CA ASP A 71 -6.15 4.11 -9.96
C ASP A 71 -7.37 4.55 -9.17
N ASN A 72 -7.93 3.64 -8.37
CA ASN A 72 -9.13 3.90 -7.61
C ASN A 72 -9.07 3.15 -6.29
N ALA A 73 -9.20 3.89 -5.19
CA ALA A 73 -9.09 3.33 -3.85
C ALA A 73 -10.23 2.37 -3.49
N VAL A 74 -11.32 2.37 -4.25
CA VAL A 74 -12.48 1.53 -3.95
C VAL A 74 -12.59 0.28 -4.81
N ASN A 75 -11.68 0.06 -5.75
CA ASN A 75 -11.70 -1.15 -6.58
C ASN A 75 -10.90 -2.26 -5.90
N GLN A 76 -11.61 -3.11 -5.16
CA GLN A 76 -11.00 -4.17 -4.37
C GLN A 76 -10.30 -5.22 -5.22
N GLU A 77 -10.86 -5.57 -6.37
CA GLU A 77 -10.25 -6.57 -7.24
C GLU A 77 -8.93 -6.10 -7.83
N ALA A 78 -8.87 -4.87 -8.30
CA ALA A 78 -7.64 -4.30 -8.82
C ALA A 78 -6.60 -4.18 -7.71
N MET A 79 -7.01 -3.79 -6.52
CA MET A 79 -6.14 -3.71 -5.35
C MET A 79 -5.56 -5.07 -5.01
N LYS A 80 -6.40 -6.10 -4.99
CA LYS A 80 -5.96 -7.46 -4.70
C LYS A 80 -4.91 -7.95 -5.68
N GLU A 81 -5.15 -7.76 -6.98
CA GLU A 81 -4.20 -8.17 -8.01
C GLU A 81 -2.85 -7.49 -7.84
N LYS A 82 -2.86 -6.19 -7.62
CA LYS A 82 -1.64 -5.41 -7.48
C LYS A 82 -0.87 -5.77 -6.21
N ILE A 83 -1.56 -5.98 -5.11
CA ILE A 83 -0.93 -6.37 -3.84
C ILE A 83 -0.30 -7.75 -3.96
N LEU A 84 -1.01 -8.71 -4.52
CA LEU A 84 -0.49 -10.06 -4.67
C LEU A 84 0.70 -10.10 -5.62
N ALA A 85 0.66 -9.30 -6.68
CA ALA A 85 1.80 -9.17 -7.59
C ALA A 85 3.02 -8.57 -6.89
N ALA A 86 2.81 -7.59 -6.01
CA ALA A 86 3.90 -6.98 -5.25
C ALA A 86 4.51 -7.98 -4.27
N ILE A 87 3.69 -8.77 -3.60
CA ILE A 87 4.17 -9.82 -2.68
C ILE A 87 4.98 -10.85 -3.43
N ASP A 88 4.52 -11.26 -4.59
CA ASP A 88 5.21 -12.21 -5.44
C ASP A 88 6.57 -11.66 -5.89
N GLN A 89 6.62 -10.38 -6.20
CA GLN A 89 7.85 -9.69 -6.56
C GLN A 89 8.85 -9.68 -5.41
N LEU A 90 8.39 -9.50 -4.18
CA LEU A 90 9.25 -9.52 -3.00
C LEU A 90 9.82 -10.92 -2.74
N ASN A 91 9.09 -11.95 -3.09
CA ASN A 91 9.48 -13.33 -2.86
C ASN A 91 10.31 -13.93 -4.00
N SER A 92 10.51 -13.20 -5.06
CA SER A 92 11.27 -13.69 -6.22
C SER A 92 12.75 -13.35 -6.15
#